data_b57e81082581cc3abbdae131fede4a2f
#
_entry.id   b57e81082581cc3abbdae131fede4a2f
#
_cell.length_a   1.000
_cell.length_b   1.000
_cell.length_c   1.000
_cell.angle_alpha   90.00
_cell.angle_beta   90.00
_cell.angle_gamma   90.00
#
_symmetry.space_group_name_H-M   'P 1'
#
loop_
_entity.id
_entity.type
_entity.pdbx_description
1 polymer ?
#
loop_
_entity_poly.entity_id
_entity_poly.type
_entity_poly.pdbx_seq_one_letter_code
_entity_poly.pdbx_strand_id
1 'polypeptide(L)'
;ANADFFIQQLPQGYDTKLENAGESLSVGQAQLLTIARVFLAIPKILVLDEATSSIDTRTEVLVQDAFAKLMKGRTSFIIAHRLSTIQDADLILVLVDGDIVEYGNHEELMTRKGKYYQMQQAAAFSPE
;
A
#
# COMPACT_ATOMS: atom_id res chain seq x y z
N ALA A 1 -13.10 -4.28 -3.26
CA ALA A 1 -12.04 -3.26 -3.25
C ALA A 1 -12.48 -1.94 -2.59
N ASN A 2 -13.56 -1.94 -1.85
CA ASN A 2 -14.09 -0.78 -1.11
C ASN A 2 -14.43 0.45 -2.00
N ALA A 3 -14.68 0.24 -3.29
CA ALA A 3 -14.94 1.33 -4.24
C ALA A 3 -16.42 1.63 -4.44
N ASP A 4 -17.30 0.67 -4.16
CA ASP A 4 -18.73 0.77 -4.44
C ASP A 4 -19.39 2.00 -3.80
N PHE A 5 -19.05 2.29 -2.55
CA PHE A 5 -19.64 3.39 -1.80
C PHE A 5 -19.45 4.75 -2.50
N PHE A 6 -18.23 5.08 -2.92
CA PHE A 6 -18.00 6.35 -3.57
C PHE A 6 -18.50 6.37 -5.03
N ILE A 7 -18.49 5.22 -5.73
CA ILE A 7 -19.00 5.13 -7.09
C ILE A 7 -20.50 5.47 -7.13
N GLN A 8 -21.26 4.97 -6.17
CA GLN A 8 -22.69 5.26 -6.05
C GLN A 8 -22.98 6.76 -5.80
N GLN A 9 -22.01 7.48 -5.24
CA GLN A 9 -22.13 8.94 -5.01
C GLN A 9 -21.76 9.79 -6.23
N LEU A 10 -21.20 9.20 -7.26
CA LEU A 10 -20.92 9.90 -8.51
C LEU A 10 -22.22 10.25 -9.25
N PRO A 11 -22.24 11.32 -10.06
CA PRO A 11 -23.46 11.82 -10.71
C PRO A 11 -24.25 10.78 -11.50
N GLN A 12 -23.58 9.82 -12.09
CA GLN A 12 -24.17 8.73 -12.88
C GLN A 12 -23.81 7.34 -12.33
N GLY A 13 -23.36 7.25 -11.07
CA GLY A 13 -22.94 5.99 -10.44
C GLY A 13 -21.87 5.27 -11.28
N TYR A 14 -22.08 3.99 -11.56
CA TYR A 14 -21.18 3.17 -12.38
C TYR A 14 -21.08 3.60 -13.85
N ASP A 15 -22.05 4.36 -14.35
CA ASP A 15 -22.07 4.88 -15.73
C ASP A 15 -21.38 6.24 -15.86
N THR A 16 -20.82 6.76 -14.78
CA THR A 16 -20.10 8.02 -14.78
C THR A 16 -18.86 7.93 -15.66
N LYS A 17 -18.76 8.83 -16.62
CA LYS A 17 -17.57 8.95 -17.47
C LYS A 17 -16.46 9.64 -16.69
N LEU A 18 -15.30 8.98 -16.64
CA LEU A 18 -14.09 9.57 -16.08
C LEU A 18 -13.31 10.25 -17.19
N GLU A 19 -13.23 11.57 -17.13
CA GLU A 19 -12.44 12.37 -18.05
C GLU A 19 -10.99 12.48 -17.53
N ASN A 20 -10.04 12.68 -18.44
CA ASN A 20 -8.63 12.92 -18.14
C ASN A 20 -8.03 11.91 -17.13
N ALA A 21 -8.21 10.62 -17.40
CA ALA A 21 -7.69 9.54 -16.53
C ALA A 21 -8.17 9.61 -15.06
N GLY A 22 -9.33 10.22 -14.81
CA GLY A 22 -9.92 10.28 -13.47
C GLY A 22 -9.51 11.50 -12.66
N GLU A 23 -9.13 12.63 -13.30
CA GLU A 23 -8.84 13.90 -12.60
C GLU A 23 -9.97 14.37 -11.68
N SER A 24 -11.21 13.94 -11.92
CA SER A 24 -12.37 14.23 -11.05
C SER A 24 -12.41 13.39 -9.76
N LEU A 25 -11.53 12.40 -9.62
CA LEU A 25 -11.43 11.54 -8.45
C LEU A 25 -10.31 12.02 -7.52
N SER A 26 -10.48 11.79 -6.21
CA SER A 26 -9.36 11.93 -5.28
C SER A 26 -8.29 10.87 -5.55
N VAL A 27 -7.05 11.11 -5.09
CA VAL A 27 -5.95 10.15 -5.22
C VAL A 27 -6.33 8.80 -4.61
N GLY A 28 -6.97 8.79 -3.43
CA GLY A 28 -7.42 7.56 -2.78
C GLY A 28 -8.50 6.83 -3.55
N GLN A 29 -9.48 7.55 -4.11
CA GLN A 29 -10.53 6.96 -4.95
C GLN A 29 -9.95 6.34 -6.21
N ALA A 30 -9.01 7.01 -6.87
CA ALA A 30 -8.30 6.47 -8.04
C ALA A 30 -7.51 5.20 -7.68
N GLN A 31 -6.87 5.15 -6.52
CA GLN A 31 -6.20 3.94 -6.04
C GLN A 31 -7.18 2.79 -5.80
N LEU A 32 -8.34 3.02 -5.19
CA LEU A 32 -9.36 1.99 -4.98
C LEU A 32 -9.85 1.39 -6.30
N LEU A 33 -10.03 2.21 -7.34
CA LEU A 33 -10.38 1.72 -8.67
C LEU A 33 -9.25 0.89 -9.30
N THR A 34 -8.01 1.30 -9.13
CA THR A 34 -6.84 0.55 -9.62
C THR A 34 -6.77 -0.82 -8.93
N ILE A 35 -7.00 -0.88 -7.64
CA ILE A 35 -7.05 -2.13 -6.88
C ILE A 35 -8.20 -3.02 -7.39
N ALA A 36 -9.38 -2.45 -7.65
CA ALA A 36 -10.51 -3.19 -8.20
C ALA A 36 -10.17 -3.85 -9.55
N ARG A 37 -9.46 -3.15 -10.43
CA ARG A 37 -8.98 -3.72 -11.71
C ARG A 37 -8.05 -4.90 -11.49
N VAL A 38 -7.15 -4.83 -10.51
CA VAL A 38 -6.24 -5.92 -10.19
C VAL A 38 -6.98 -7.14 -9.65
N PHE A 39 -8.02 -6.97 -8.83
CA PHE A 39 -8.89 -8.07 -8.40
C PHE A 39 -9.51 -8.82 -9.57
N LEU A 40 -9.94 -8.09 -10.61
CA LEU A 40 -10.52 -8.70 -11.81
C LEU A 40 -9.48 -9.45 -12.66
N ALA A 41 -8.25 -8.97 -12.68
CA ALA A 41 -7.16 -9.58 -13.46
C ALA A 41 -6.63 -10.88 -12.83
N ILE A 42 -6.85 -11.11 -11.55
CA ILE A 42 -6.44 -12.30 -10.79
C ILE A 42 -4.94 -12.63 -11.00
N PRO A 43 -4.00 -11.69 -10.77
CA PRO A 43 -2.58 -11.94 -10.97
C PRO A 43 -2.04 -12.87 -9.88
N LYS A 44 -1.00 -13.64 -10.20
CA LYS A 44 -0.29 -14.49 -9.24
C LYS A 44 0.76 -13.71 -8.44
N ILE A 45 1.33 -12.68 -9.05
CA ILE A 45 2.36 -11.83 -8.47
C ILE A 45 1.84 -10.40 -8.47
N LEU A 46 1.97 -9.73 -7.33
CA LEU A 46 1.64 -8.33 -7.15
C LEU A 46 2.90 -7.52 -6.87
N VAL A 47 2.99 -6.35 -7.46
CA VAL A 47 3.97 -5.33 -7.08
C VAL A 47 3.17 -4.09 -6.68
N LEU A 48 3.28 -3.72 -5.40
CA LEU A 48 2.58 -2.58 -4.82
C LEU A 48 3.62 -1.52 -4.43
N ASP A 49 3.53 -0.37 -5.07
CA ASP A 49 4.30 0.81 -4.69
C ASP A 49 3.38 1.72 -3.86
N GLU A 50 3.66 1.81 -2.56
CA GLU A 50 2.84 2.57 -1.64
C GLU A 50 3.17 4.07 -1.74
N ALA A 51 2.23 4.87 -2.27
CA ALA A 51 2.32 6.32 -2.34
C ALA A 51 1.06 6.95 -1.73
N THR A 52 0.94 6.89 -0.39
CA THR A 52 -0.27 7.28 0.34
C THR A 52 -0.21 8.66 0.99
N SER A 53 0.84 9.44 0.74
CA SER A 53 1.08 10.74 1.41
C SER A 53 0.02 11.82 1.13
N SER A 54 -0.79 11.66 0.09
CA SER A 54 -1.81 12.64 -0.34
C SER A 54 -3.24 12.16 -0.10
N ILE A 55 -3.43 11.14 0.72
CA ILE A 55 -4.74 10.53 0.98
C ILE A 55 -5.20 10.88 2.40
N ASP A 56 -6.49 11.24 2.53
CA ASP A 56 -7.10 11.46 3.85
C ASP A 56 -7.13 10.14 4.66
N THR A 57 -7.12 10.26 5.98
CA THR A 57 -7.02 9.12 6.91
C THR A 57 -8.14 8.09 6.70
N ARG A 58 -9.36 8.54 6.44
CA ARG A 58 -10.52 7.65 6.25
C ARG A 58 -10.38 6.81 4.98
N THR A 59 -10.02 7.45 3.87
CA THR A 59 -9.80 6.77 2.59
C THR A 59 -8.58 5.86 2.66
N GLU A 60 -7.55 6.26 3.39
CA GLU A 60 -6.36 5.44 3.60
C GLU A 60 -6.68 4.09 4.27
N VAL A 61 -7.53 4.08 5.28
CA VAL A 61 -7.99 2.83 5.92
C VAL A 61 -8.65 1.91 4.90
N LEU A 62 -9.48 2.44 4.01
CA LEU A 62 -10.12 1.68 2.94
C LEU A 62 -9.12 1.13 1.93
N VAL A 63 -8.11 1.92 1.57
CA VAL A 63 -7.03 1.50 0.66
C VAL A 63 -6.20 0.40 1.28
N GLN A 64 -5.80 0.52 2.54
CA GLN A 64 -5.02 -0.49 3.26
C GLN A 64 -5.79 -1.80 3.42
N ASP A 65 -7.08 -1.74 3.73
CA ASP A 65 -7.94 -2.92 3.79
C ASP A 65 -8.06 -3.62 2.43
N ALA A 66 -8.23 -2.85 1.35
CA ALA A 66 -8.27 -3.38 0.00
C ALA A 66 -6.94 -4.04 -0.41
N PHE A 67 -5.80 -3.45 -0.08
CA PHE A 67 -4.48 -4.06 -0.29
C PHE A 67 -4.33 -5.38 0.47
N ALA A 68 -4.73 -5.43 1.73
CA ALA A 68 -4.65 -6.63 2.54
C ALA A 68 -5.46 -7.79 1.92
N LYS A 69 -6.66 -7.50 1.43
CA LYS A 69 -7.51 -8.48 0.72
C LYS A 69 -6.89 -8.92 -0.60
N LEU A 70 -6.28 -7.98 -1.34
CA LEU A 70 -5.64 -8.26 -2.63
C LEU A 70 -4.41 -9.15 -2.47
N MET A 71 -3.60 -8.94 -1.44
CA MET A 71 -2.39 -9.71 -1.17
C MET A 71 -2.66 -11.15 -0.73
N LYS A 72 -3.83 -11.42 -0.19
CA LYS A 72 -4.18 -12.73 0.36
C LYS A 72 -4.10 -13.83 -0.71
N GLY A 73 -3.29 -14.86 -0.44
CA GLY A 73 -3.10 -15.99 -1.35
C GLY A 73 -2.25 -15.70 -2.59
N ARG A 74 -1.50 -14.59 -2.59
CA ARG A 74 -0.62 -14.18 -3.69
C ARG A 74 0.79 -13.88 -3.19
N THR A 75 1.77 -13.97 -4.10
CA THR A 75 3.11 -13.45 -3.85
C THR A 75 3.12 -11.95 -4.10
N SER A 76 3.38 -11.17 -3.06
CA SER A 76 3.32 -9.71 -3.10
C SER A 76 4.67 -9.08 -2.79
N PHE A 77 5.10 -8.16 -3.64
CA PHE A 77 6.24 -7.28 -3.40
C PHE A 77 5.70 -5.89 -3.06
N ILE A 78 6.03 -5.39 -1.89
CA ILE A 78 5.55 -4.10 -1.41
C ILE A 78 6.75 -3.16 -1.27
N ILE A 79 6.70 -2.04 -1.97
CA ILE A 79 7.61 -0.92 -1.75
C ILE A 79 6.90 0.01 -0.79
N ALA A 80 7.26 -0.07 0.49
CA ALA A 80 6.57 0.65 1.53
C ALA A 80 7.30 1.93 1.93
N HIS A 81 6.55 3.00 2.05
CA HIS A 81 7.00 4.29 2.57
C HIS A 81 6.68 4.44 4.06
N ARG A 82 5.82 3.57 4.60
CA ARG A 82 5.45 3.53 6.02
C ARG A 82 5.95 2.24 6.66
N LEU A 83 6.67 2.38 7.75
CA LEU A 83 7.23 1.24 8.46
C LEU A 83 6.16 0.32 9.07
N SER A 84 4.99 0.86 9.45
CA SER A 84 3.87 0.06 9.94
C SER A 84 3.37 -0.99 8.95
N THR A 85 3.41 -0.68 7.66
CA THR A 85 2.98 -1.61 6.60
C THR A 85 3.95 -2.79 6.43
N ILE A 86 5.23 -2.59 6.79
CA ILE A 86 6.29 -3.58 6.57
C ILE A 86 6.30 -4.66 7.66
N GLN A 87 5.85 -4.33 8.87
CA GLN A 87 6.02 -5.19 10.05
C GLN A 87 5.40 -6.58 9.90
N ASP A 88 4.31 -6.68 9.15
CA ASP A 88 3.59 -7.94 8.91
C ASP A 88 4.11 -8.74 7.71
N ALA A 89 5.15 -8.26 7.02
CA ALA A 89 5.71 -8.96 5.87
C ALA A 89 6.45 -10.24 6.30
N ASP A 90 6.30 -11.29 5.48
CA ASP A 90 7.01 -12.56 5.71
C ASP A 90 8.53 -12.40 5.55
N LEU A 91 8.94 -11.55 4.62
CA LEU A 91 10.33 -11.22 4.36
C LEU A 91 10.48 -9.72 4.09
N ILE A 92 11.37 -9.08 4.81
CA ILE A 92 11.74 -7.68 4.64
C ILE A 92 13.13 -7.62 4.01
N LEU A 93 13.27 -6.83 2.97
CA LEU A 93 14.56 -6.53 2.33
C LEU A 93 14.90 -5.06 2.60
N VAL A 94 16.06 -4.82 3.19
CA VAL A 94 16.58 -3.46 3.40
C VAL A 94 17.60 -3.14 2.33
N LEU A 95 17.30 -2.14 1.50
CA LEU A 95 18.15 -1.72 0.41
C LEU A 95 18.85 -0.41 0.77
N VAL A 96 20.16 -0.35 0.48
CA VAL A 96 20.94 0.88 0.56
C VAL A 96 21.79 0.97 -0.71
N ASP A 97 21.66 2.08 -1.42
CA ASP A 97 22.40 2.34 -2.68
C ASP A 97 22.26 1.22 -3.73
N GLY A 98 21.10 0.57 -3.77
CA GLY A 98 20.81 -0.53 -4.68
C GLY A 98 21.19 -1.93 -4.20
N ASP A 99 21.88 -2.03 -3.09
CA ASP A 99 22.30 -3.31 -2.51
C ASP A 99 21.39 -3.73 -1.34
N ILE A 100 21.15 -5.03 -1.22
CA ILE A 100 20.45 -5.60 -0.08
C ILE A 100 21.43 -5.74 1.07
N VAL A 101 21.29 -4.91 2.10
CA VAL A 101 22.18 -4.89 3.26
C VAL A 101 21.68 -5.75 4.41
N GLU A 102 20.37 -5.94 4.52
CA GLU A 102 19.72 -6.79 5.53
C GLU A 102 18.49 -7.46 4.94
N TYR A 103 18.18 -8.66 5.44
CA TYR A 103 16.92 -9.35 5.14
C TYR A 103 16.50 -10.24 6.32
N GLY A 104 15.20 -10.43 6.44
CA GLY A 104 14.57 -11.23 7.49
C GLY A 104 13.15 -10.75 7.80
N ASN A 105 12.51 -11.33 8.78
CA ASN A 105 11.24 -10.81 9.29
C ASN A 105 11.45 -9.66 10.28
N HIS A 106 10.37 -9.04 10.73
CA HIS A 106 10.43 -7.91 11.66
C HIS A 106 11.21 -8.24 12.96
N GLU A 107 10.91 -9.36 13.59
CA GLU A 107 11.53 -9.77 14.87
C GLU A 107 13.03 -10.02 14.71
N GLU A 108 13.42 -10.72 13.66
CA GLU A 108 14.83 -11.01 13.34
C GLU A 108 15.64 -9.73 13.14
N LEU A 109 15.10 -8.80 12.35
CA LEU A 109 15.77 -7.54 12.03
C LEU A 109 15.84 -6.61 13.26
N MET A 110 14.79 -6.58 14.09
CA MET A 110 14.81 -5.83 15.35
C MET A 110 15.86 -6.39 16.33
N THR A 111 16.00 -7.70 16.40
CA THR A 111 16.99 -8.36 17.26
C THR A 111 18.42 -8.08 16.82
N ARG A 112 18.66 -8.00 15.51
CA ARG A 112 20.00 -7.67 14.95
C ARG A 112 20.46 -6.25 15.25
N LYS A 113 19.53 -5.33 15.53
CA LYS A 113 19.80 -3.90 15.82
C LYS A 113 20.63 -3.20 14.73
N GLY A 114 20.42 -3.59 13.47
CA GLY A 114 21.09 -3.03 12.31
C GLY A 114 20.35 -1.81 11.69
N LYS A 115 20.42 -1.69 10.38
CA LYS A 115 19.83 -0.58 9.64
C LYS A 115 18.31 -0.51 9.80
N TYR A 116 17.62 -1.65 9.69
CA TYR A 116 16.17 -1.73 9.92
C TYR A 116 15.75 -1.21 11.29
N TYR A 117 16.45 -1.65 12.33
CA TYR A 117 16.21 -1.19 13.70
C TYR A 117 16.37 0.32 13.84
N GLN A 118 17.44 0.89 13.26
CA GLN A 118 17.66 2.34 13.26
C GLN A 118 16.52 3.10 12.58
N MET A 119 16.02 2.59 11.45
CA MET A 119 14.87 3.18 10.72
C MET A 119 13.60 3.14 11.56
N GLN A 120 13.33 2.03 12.26
CA GLN A 120 12.18 1.90 13.15
C GLN A 120 12.26 2.88 14.34
N GLN A 121 13.44 3.05 14.93
CA GLN A 121 13.64 4.02 16.02
C GLN A 121 13.43 5.46 15.53
N ALA A 122 13.98 5.80 14.38
CA ALA A 122 13.81 7.14 13.80
C ALA A 122 12.33 7.47 13.54
N ALA A 123 11.56 6.52 13.02
CA ALA A 123 10.12 6.70 12.78
C ALA A 123 9.32 6.84 14.09
N ALA A 124 9.73 6.18 15.16
CA ALA A 124 9.08 6.30 16.46
C ALA A 124 9.27 7.68 17.11
N PHE A 125 10.35 8.40 16.74
CA PHE A 125 10.65 9.74 17.23
C PHE A 125 10.14 10.87 16.32
N SER A 126 9.60 10.55 15.16
CA SER A 126 8.98 11.52 14.25
C SER A 126 7.46 11.34 14.31
N PRO A 127 6.74 12.08 15.16
CA PRO A 127 5.28 12.08 15.09
C PRO A 127 4.86 12.68 13.74
N GLU A 128 4.06 11.94 13.01
CA GLU A 128 3.39 12.43 11.80
C GLU A 128 2.47 13.62 12.12
#